data_bdea8c8b4b7eaf047cb23757b0d41585
#
_entry.id   bdea8c8b4b7eaf047cb23757b0d41585
#
_cell.length_a   1.000
_cell.length_b   1.000
_cell.length_c   1.000
_cell.angle_alpha   90.00
_cell.angle_beta   90.00
_cell.angle_gamma   90.00
#
_symmetry.space_group_name_H-M   'P 1'
#
loop_
_entity.id
_entity.type
_entity.pdbx_description
1 polymer ?
#
loop_
_entity_poly.entity_id
_entity_poly.type
_entity_poly.pdbx_seq_one_letter_code
_entity_poly.pdbx_strand_id
1 'polypeptide(L)'
;MRRIALWMLCLALALLCAPVCAAQGEQASLRIAASADLHVNPAYRTTGIVNPLEPYHLQLVDAFMWDAKQQEADILLQLGDITNQGKRTQHEALIEKLRQAEAQGMAVYVLPGNHDIGEVSTGEFAGLYADFGYGEALSRDVESLSYSALVGDTLLLLLDTNGYSGHRDTAFLTDGTLRWMEGQLSRARDMGWQVLCAGHYPLLTSNSTPFSGKERAAQLLEDYGVQLYLCGHLHKRCVTLGESLTELVVDQAIAYPCCYALIDVEEDGFRYEPQATAVSEWAAQRGEADPNLLDFDAYQTRLEQARCAGVVARLKGEQELTAQEQREAEDFFFKLSDYRAHGTLSRYAGMLREHPGCDIMIRIGAGTIYSRWIPSVLSDAVPYTTGFTLQGGKIDTLASPQAQP
;
A
#
# COMPACT_ATOMS: atom_id res chain seq x y z
N MET A 1 31.56 -37.70 59.37
CA MET A 1 31.68 -37.68 57.94
C MET A 1 30.27 -37.66 57.19
N ARG A 2 29.21 -38.26 57.70
CA ARG A 2 27.87 -38.26 57.04
C ARG A 2 27.11 -36.91 57.07
N ARG A 3 27.43 -35.99 57.98
CA ARG A 3 26.70 -34.67 58.05
C ARG A 3 27.30 -33.61 57.14
N ILE A 4 28.54 -33.71 56.72
CA ILE A 4 29.18 -32.75 55.80
C ILE A 4 28.78 -33.03 54.35
N ALA A 5 28.54 -34.29 53.98
CA ALA A 5 28.07 -34.68 52.66
C ALA A 5 26.63 -34.18 52.37
N LEU A 6 25.76 -34.05 53.37
CA LEU A 6 24.39 -33.58 53.19
C LEU A 6 24.31 -32.08 52.95
N TRP A 7 25.23 -31.28 53.52
CA TRP A 7 25.30 -29.84 53.29
C TRP A 7 25.86 -29.48 51.92
N MET A 8 26.80 -30.26 51.38
CA MET A 8 27.29 -30.06 50.03
C MET A 8 26.26 -30.44 48.93
N LEU A 9 25.38 -31.42 49.21
CA LEU A 9 24.31 -31.80 48.29
C LEU A 9 23.21 -30.74 48.22
N CYS A 10 22.88 -30.10 49.37
CA CYS A 10 21.91 -29.00 49.41
C CYS A 10 22.45 -27.72 48.78
N LEU A 11 23.75 -27.43 48.83
CA LEU A 11 24.33 -26.29 48.13
C LEU A 11 24.41 -26.52 46.62
N ALA A 12 24.63 -27.75 46.17
CA ALA A 12 24.65 -28.07 44.74
C ALA A 12 23.22 -28.03 44.09
N LEU A 13 22.16 -28.36 44.87
CA LEU A 13 20.78 -28.20 44.38
C LEU A 13 20.28 -26.75 44.40
N ALA A 14 20.82 -25.89 45.31
CA ALA A 14 20.46 -24.46 45.32
C ALA A 14 21.06 -23.65 44.15
N LEU A 15 22.16 -24.13 43.54
CA LEU A 15 22.80 -23.51 42.38
C LEU A 15 22.15 -23.91 41.05
N LEU A 16 21.23 -24.89 41.06
CA LEU A 16 20.49 -25.31 39.85
C LEU A 16 19.11 -24.61 39.69
N CYS A 17 18.71 -23.80 40.68
CA CYS A 17 17.51 -22.95 40.60
C CYS A 17 17.87 -21.47 40.43
N ALA A 18 18.91 -21.12 39.69
CA ALA A 18 18.99 -19.78 39.13
C ALA A 18 17.79 -19.62 38.17
N PRO A 19 16.95 -18.59 38.32
CA PRO A 19 15.98 -18.31 37.29
C PRO A 19 16.78 -18.13 36.00
N VAL A 20 16.52 -18.96 35.01
CA VAL A 20 16.84 -18.63 33.63
C VAL A 20 16.01 -17.40 33.39
N CYS A 21 16.59 -16.22 33.58
CA CYS A 21 16.14 -15.05 32.87
C CYS A 21 16.27 -15.45 31.39
N ALA A 22 15.21 -15.95 30.83
CA ALA A 22 15.06 -15.93 29.38
C ALA A 22 15.36 -14.47 29.03
N ALA A 23 16.48 -14.21 28.37
CA ALA A 23 16.61 -13.01 27.60
C ALA A 23 15.32 -13.01 26.76
N GLN A 24 14.41 -12.07 27.00
CA GLN A 24 13.41 -11.70 26.05
C GLN A 24 14.23 -11.26 24.83
N GLY A 25 14.43 -12.19 23.89
CA GLY A 25 14.90 -11.81 22.58
C GLY A 25 13.93 -10.73 22.15
N GLU A 26 14.42 -9.59 21.74
CA GLU A 26 13.64 -8.62 21.01
C GLU A 26 12.87 -9.43 19.98
N GLN A 27 11.57 -9.49 20.15
CA GLN A 27 10.69 -10.17 19.20
C GLN A 27 10.87 -9.33 17.93
N ALA A 28 11.50 -9.92 16.91
CA ALA A 28 11.77 -9.20 15.68
C ALA A 28 10.44 -8.67 15.18
N SER A 29 10.30 -7.36 15.09
CA SER A 29 9.07 -6.72 14.61
C SER A 29 8.84 -7.20 13.18
N LEU A 30 7.64 -7.72 12.90
CA LEU A 30 7.28 -8.16 11.54
C LEU A 30 7.24 -6.95 10.61
N ARG A 31 8.01 -6.97 9.54
CA ARG A 31 8.09 -5.88 8.57
C ARG A 31 7.42 -6.27 7.26
N ILE A 32 6.49 -5.45 6.80
CA ILE A 32 5.65 -5.68 5.63
C ILE A 32 5.89 -4.58 4.59
N ALA A 33 6.28 -4.96 3.38
CA ALA A 33 6.27 -4.08 2.21
C ALA A 33 4.95 -4.26 1.46
N ALA A 34 4.07 -3.25 1.51
CA ALA A 34 2.75 -3.30 0.90
C ALA A 34 2.63 -2.35 -0.29
N SER A 35 2.05 -2.82 -1.39
CA SER A 35 1.71 -2.03 -2.57
C SER A 35 0.37 -2.47 -3.14
N ALA A 36 -0.26 -1.60 -3.93
CA ALA A 36 -1.48 -1.88 -4.67
C ALA A 36 -1.35 -1.42 -6.13
N ASP A 37 -2.33 -1.79 -6.94
CA ASP A 37 -2.53 -1.19 -8.26
C ASP A 37 -1.28 -1.26 -9.15
N LEU A 38 -0.59 -2.42 -9.17
CA LEU A 38 0.57 -2.63 -10.03
C LEU A 38 0.18 -2.60 -11.52
N HIS A 39 -1.02 -3.05 -11.88
CA HIS A 39 -1.52 -3.08 -13.26
C HIS A 39 -0.49 -3.65 -14.26
N VAL A 40 0.19 -4.74 -13.90
CA VAL A 40 1.22 -5.34 -14.74
C VAL A 40 0.67 -5.68 -16.12
N ASN A 41 1.36 -5.21 -17.16
CA ASN A 41 1.00 -5.42 -18.55
C ASN A 41 2.24 -5.69 -19.42
N PRO A 42 2.69 -6.95 -19.56
CA PRO A 42 3.86 -7.29 -20.37
C PRO A 42 3.68 -7.05 -21.87
N ALA A 43 2.42 -6.95 -22.34
CA ALA A 43 2.10 -6.70 -23.73
C ALA A 43 1.90 -5.20 -24.03
N TYR A 44 2.68 -4.34 -23.39
CA TYR A 44 2.63 -2.90 -23.59
C TYR A 44 2.62 -2.50 -25.07
N ARG A 45 1.72 -1.60 -25.42
CA ARG A 45 1.65 -0.93 -26.73
C ARG A 45 1.54 0.57 -26.53
N THR A 46 2.26 1.34 -27.31
CA THR A 46 2.39 2.80 -27.20
C THR A 46 1.11 3.61 -27.45
N THR A 47 -0.02 2.96 -27.71
CA THR A 47 -1.30 3.61 -27.98
C THR A 47 -2.21 3.56 -26.76
N GLY A 48 -2.50 4.71 -26.15
CA GLY A 48 -3.44 4.83 -25.04
C GLY A 48 -2.77 4.72 -23.64
N ILE A 49 -1.58 5.26 -23.49
CA ILE A 49 -0.79 5.21 -22.24
C ILE A 49 -1.59 5.87 -21.10
N VAL A 50 -1.98 5.06 -20.11
CA VAL A 50 -2.54 5.54 -18.85
C VAL A 50 -1.42 5.87 -17.87
N ASN A 51 -0.37 5.02 -17.81
CA ASN A 51 0.82 5.22 -16.99
C ASN A 51 2.06 5.40 -17.88
N PRO A 52 2.74 6.56 -17.86
CA PRO A 52 3.94 6.80 -18.65
C PRO A 52 5.11 5.86 -18.36
N LEU A 53 5.11 5.19 -17.19
CA LEU A 53 6.13 4.22 -16.78
C LEU A 53 5.82 2.79 -17.23
N GLU A 54 4.69 2.55 -17.89
CA GLU A 54 4.27 1.22 -18.36
C GLU A 54 5.34 0.45 -19.16
N PRO A 55 6.21 1.09 -19.99
CA PRO A 55 7.32 0.38 -20.64
C PRO A 55 8.28 -0.32 -19.70
N TYR A 56 8.38 0.13 -18.45
CA TYR A 56 9.30 -0.38 -17.43
C TYR A 56 8.62 -1.22 -16.35
N HIS A 57 7.33 -1.52 -16.45
CA HIS A 57 6.56 -2.16 -15.38
C HIS A 57 7.26 -3.37 -14.76
N LEU A 58 7.78 -4.30 -15.58
CA LEU A 58 8.44 -5.50 -15.05
C LEU A 58 9.77 -5.19 -14.36
N GLN A 59 10.54 -4.23 -14.87
CA GLN A 59 11.77 -3.77 -14.22
C GLN A 59 11.46 -3.03 -12.90
N LEU A 60 10.39 -2.24 -12.87
CA LEU A 60 9.95 -1.54 -11.66
C LEU A 60 9.44 -2.52 -10.59
N VAL A 61 8.75 -3.59 -10.99
CA VAL A 61 8.38 -4.68 -10.06
C VAL A 61 9.64 -5.35 -9.50
N ASP A 62 10.65 -5.63 -10.33
CA ASP A 62 11.92 -6.19 -9.88
C ASP A 62 12.65 -5.25 -8.91
N ALA A 63 12.68 -3.94 -9.21
CA ALA A 63 13.31 -2.93 -8.36
C ALA A 63 12.58 -2.81 -7.01
N PHE A 64 11.24 -2.79 -7.02
CA PHE A 64 10.43 -2.76 -5.81
C PHE A 64 10.71 -3.97 -4.90
N MET A 65 10.68 -5.18 -5.45
CA MET A 65 10.95 -6.38 -4.66
C MET A 65 12.39 -6.43 -4.13
N TRP A 66 13.34 -5.97 -4.95
CA TRP A 66 14.73 -5.84 -4.51
C TRP A 66 14.86 -4.82 -3.38
N ASP A 67 14.24 -3.63 -3.51
CA ASP A 67 14.29 -2.59 -2.48
C ASP A 67 13.60 -3.04 -1.19
N ALA A 68 12.40 -3.66 -1.28
CA ALA A 68 11.73 -4.25 -0.12
C ALA A 68 12.64 -5.22 0.64
N LYS A 69 13.45 -6.02 -0.08
CA LYS A 69 14.43 -6.91 0.55
C LYS A 69 15.59 -6.14 1.19
N GLN A 70 16.06 -5.03 0.59
CA GLN A 70 17.09 -4.19 1.20
C GLN A 70 16.55 -3.50 2.49
N GLN A 71 15.24 -3.22 2.54
CA GLN A 71 14.55 -2.72 3.72
C GLN A 71 14.23 -3.82 4.74
N GLU A 72 14.75 -5.02 4.55
CA GLU A 72 14.56 -6.18 5.44
C GLU A 72 13.09 -6.59 5.63
N ALA A 73 12.25 -6.40 4.59
CA ALA A 73 10.86 -6.85 4.64
C ALA A 73 10.77 -8.38 4.75
N ASP A 74 9.96 -8.85 5.68
CA ASP A 74 9.61 -10.25 5.86
C ASP A 74 8.48 -10.68 4.93
N ILE A 75 7.58 -9.73 4.65
CA ILE A 75 6.38 -9.94 3.85
C ILE A 75 6.31 -8.94 2.70
N LEU A 76 5.95 -9.44 1.52
CA LEU A 76 5.48 -8.68 0.38
C LEU A 76 3.96 -8.83 0.26
N LEU A 77 3.21 -7.74 0.47
CA LEU A 77 1.75 -7.73 0.45
C LEU A 77 1.21 -6.94 -0.74
N GLN A 78 0.43 -7.61 -1.62
CA GLN A 78 -0.15 -7.00 -2.81
C GLN A 78 -1.66 -6.84 -2.67
N LEU A 79 -2.14 -5.59 -2.70
CA LEU A 79 -3.50 -5.20 -2.33
C LEU A 79 -4.42 -5.02 -3.54
N GLY A 80 -4.35 -5.97 -4.48
CA GLY A 80 -5.23 -6.00 -5.65
C GLY A 80 -4.80 -5.08 -6.80
N ASP A 81 -5.50 -5.25 -7.93
CA ASP A 81 -5.16 -4.66 -9.23
C ASP A 81 -3.70 -4.91 -9.60
N ILE A 82 -3.26 -6.15 -9.31
CA ILE A 82 -1.90 -6.61 -9.60
C ILE A 82 -1.67 -6.80 -11.10
N THR A 83 -2.76 -6.99 -11.87
CA THR A 83 -2.77 -7.07 -13.34
C THR A 83 -3.64 -5.97 -13.94
N ASN A 84 -3.38 -5.61 -15.20
CA ASN A 84 -4.14 -4.52 -15.85
C ASN A 84 -5.52 -4.97 -16.35
N GLN A 85 -5.70 -6.22 -16.77
CA GLN A 85 -6.92 -6.70 -17.41
C GLN A 85 -7.35 -8.11 -16.98
N GLY A 86 -6.71 -8.74 -15.98
CA GLY A 86 -6.98 -10.10 -15.54
C GLY A 86 -6.66 -11.15 -16.62
N LYS A 87 -5.70 -10.87 -17.51
CA LYS A 87 -5.27 -11.83 -18.52
C LYS A 87 -4.31 -12.84 -17.91
N ARG A 88 -4.44 -14.10 -18.34
CA ARG A 88 -3.54 -15.17 -17.87
C ARG A 88 -2.06 -14.82 -18.05
N THR A 89 -1.67 -14.26 -19.19
CA THR A 89 -0.28 -13.85 -19.46
C THR A 89 0.23 -12.73 -18.54
N GLN A 90 -0.66 -11.88 -18.03
CA GLN A 90 -0.31 -10.83 -17.06
C GLN A 90 -0.08 -11.43 -15.69
N HIS A 91 -0.96 -12.36 -15.25
CA HIS A 91 -0.77 -13.12 -14.02
C HIS A 91 0.53 -13.95 -14.05
N GLU A 92 0.77 -14.70 -15.12
CA GLU A 92 1.96 -15.54 -15.26
C GLU A 92 3.25 -14.70 -15.19
N ALA A 93 3.28 -13.53 -15.84
CA ALA A 93 4.43 -12.62 -15.78
C ALA A 93 4.69 -12.10 -14.35
N LEU A 94 3.64 -11.76 -13.60
CA LEU A 94 3.79 -11.34 -12.21
C LEU A 94 4.18 -12.49 -11.30
N ILE A 95 3.55 -13.64 -11.43
CA ILE A 95 3.84 -14.86 -10.63
C ILE A 95 5.33 -15.23 -10.70
N GLU A 96 5.95 -15.11 -11.88
CA GLU A 96 7.39 -15.35 -12.04
C GLU A 96 8.21 -14.38 -11.18
N LYS A 97 7.77 -13.11 -11.05
CA LYS A 97 8.42 -12.12 -10.20
C LYS A 97 8.20 -12.42 -8.71
N LEU A 98 6.97 -12.77 -8.32
CA LEU A 98 6.65 -13.09 -6.92
C LEU A 98 7.43 -14.32 -6.41
N ARG A 99 7.63 -15.35 -7.26
CA ARG A 99 8.50 -16.49 -6.93
C ARG A 99 9.95 -16.07 -6.66
N GLN A 100 10.43 -15.03 -7.35
CA GLN A 100 11.78 -14.51 -7.09
C GLN A 100 11.85 -13.81 -5.72
N ALA A 101 10.77 -13.14 -5.28
CA ALA A 101 10.68 -12.56 -3.94
C ALA A 101 10.70 -13.65 -2.84
N GLU A 102 9.94 -14.74 -3.03
CA GLU A 102 9.98 -15.89 -2.11
C GLU A 102 11.35 -16.57 -2.08
N ALA A 103 12.00 -16.74 -3.23
CA ALA A 103 13.34 -17.28 -3.30
C ALA A 103 14.39 -16.42 -2.56
N GLN A 104 14.10 -15.15 -2.32
CA GLN A 104 14.90 -14.23 -1.49
C GLN A 104 14.49 -14.25 -0.01
N GLY A 105 13.51 -15.09 0.38
CA GLY A 105 13.08 -15.31 1.75
C GLY A 105 12.03 -14.32 2.26
N MET A 106 11.31 -13.62 1.38
CA MET A 106 10.11 -12.86 1.75
C MET A 106 8.88 -13.77 1.57
N ALA A 107 7.97 -13.81 2.55
CA ALA A 107 6.66 -14.41 2.33
C ALA A 107 5.80 -13.47 1.45
N VAL A 108 5.02 -14.03 0.53
CA VAL A 108 4.20 -13.22 -0.39
C VAL A 108 2.73 -13.50 -0.16
N TYR A 109 1.94 -12.44 0.01
CA TYR A 109 0.49 -12.51 0.12
C TYR A 109 -0.17 -11.60 -0.91
N VAL A 110 -1.19 -12.11 -1.59
CA VAL A 110 -1.94 -11.34 -2.59
C VAL A 110 -3.43 -11.41 -2.33
N LEU A 111 -4.13 -10.35 -2.66
CA LEU A 111 -5.58 -10.34 -2.78
C LEU A 111 -5.98 -9.75 -4.14
N PRO A 112 -7.18 -10.05 -4.68
CA PRO A 112 -7.59 -9.53 -5.98
C PRO A 112 -8.13 -8.11 -5.89
N GLY A 113 -7.89 -7.33 -6.94
CA GLY A 113 -8.61 -6.10 -7.25
C GLY A 113 -9.61 -6.29 -8.40
N ASN A 114 -10.26 -5.21 -8.82
CA ASN A 114 -11.29 -5.27 -9.86
C ASN A 114 -10.71 -5.51 -11.27
N HIS A 115 -9.43 -5.32 -11.48
CA HIS A 115 -8.75 -5.61 -12.74
C HIS A 115 -8.23 -7.06 -12.85
N ASP A 116 -8.23 -7.83 -11.77
CA ASP A 116 -7.56 -9.13 -11.72
C ASP A 116 -8.44 -10.30 -12.17
N ILE A 117 -9.77 -10.14 -12.09
CA ILE A 117 -10.72 -11.15 -12.53
C ILE A 117 -11.29 -10.77 -13.89
N GLY A 118 -11.09 -11.62 -14.87
CA GLY A 118 -11.51 -11.36 -16.23
C GLY A 118 -11.40 -12.60 -17.09
N GLU A 119 -10.28 -12.77 -17.80
CA GLU A 119 -9.95 -14.03 -18.49
C GLU A 119 -9.70 -15.14 -17.49
N VAL A 120 -9.04 -14.80 -16.36
CA VAL A 120 -8.86 -15.70 -15.23
C VAL A 120 -10.10 -15.56 -14.32
N SER A 121 -10.77 -16.70 -14.05
CA SER A 121 -11.90 -16.76 -13.12
C SER A 121 -11.44 -16.71 -11.65
N THR A 122 -12.36 -16.48 -10.73
CA THR A 122 -12.09 -16.49 -9.28
C THR A 122 -11.46 -17.79 -8.79
N GLY A 123 -11.98 -18.95 -9.26
CA GLY A 123 -11.41 -20.26 -8.90
C GLY A 123 -10.00 -20.47 -9.46
N GLU A 124 -9.73 -19.99 -10.67
CA GLU A 124 -8.40 -20.05 -11.26
C GLU A 124 -7.44 -19.08 -10.57
N PHE A 125 -7.89 -17.89 -10.16
CA PHE A 125 -7.07 -16.95 -9.42
C PHE A 125 -6.51 -17.59 -8.14
N ALA A 126 -7.37 -18.17 -7.29
CA ALA A 126 -6.93 -18.85 -6.08
C ALA A 126 -5.94 -20.00 -6.35
N GLY A 127 -6.10 -20.69 -7.48
CA GLY A 127 -5.17 -21.75 -7.92
C GLY A 127 -3.82 -21.21 -8.39
N LEU A 128 -3.81 -20.12 -9.17
CA LEU A 128 -2.60 -19.48 -9.65
C LEU A 128 -1.75 -18.89 -8.52
N TYR A 129 -2.42 -18.34 -7.50
CA TYR A 129 -1.78 -17.72 -6.34
C TYR A 129 -1.77 -18.61 -5.10
N ALA A 130 -1.83 -19.96 -5.30
CA ALA A 130 -1.79 -20.90 -4.18
C ALA A 130 -0.53 -20.73 -3.33
N ASP A 131 0.63 -20.54 -3.96
CA ASP A 131 1.92 -20.36 -3.28
C ASP A 131 1.97 -18.98 -2.52
N PHE A 132 1.13 -18.03 -2.89
CA PHE A 132 1.13 -16.65 -2.39
C PHE A 132 -0.04 -16.37 -1.45
N GLY A 133 -0.21 -17.23 -0.45
CA GLY A 133 -1.16 -17.11 0.66
C GLY A 133 -2.39 -18.01 0.57
N TYR A 134 -2.92 -18.32 -0.62
CA TYR A 134 -4.16 -19.11 -0.72
C TYR A 134 -4.00 -20.59 -0.33
N GLY A 135 -2.84 -21.20 -0.60
CA GLY A 135 -2.58 -22.61 -0.30
C GLY A 135 -2.36 -22.88 1.19
N GLU A 136 -1.76 -21.93 1.90
CA GLU A 136 -1.40 -22.05 3.32
C GLU A 136 -2.32 -21.19 4.22
N ALA A 137 -3.48 -20.74 3.68
CA ALA A 137 -4.43 -19.93 4.42
C ALA A 137 -4.89 -20.63 5.71
N LEU A 138 -4.87 -19.90 6.83
CA LEU A 138 -5.42 -20.36 8.11
C LEU A 138 -6.93 -20.63 8.02
N SER A 139 -7.63 -19.80 7.25
CA SER A 139 -9.05 -19.92 6.94
C SER A 139 -9.35 -19.24 5.61
N ARG A 140 -10.32 -19.77 4.87
CA ARG A 140 -10.82 -19.18 3.61
C ARG A 140 -12.32 -18.97 3.72
N ASP A 141 -12.80 -17.85 3.20
CA ASP A 141 -14.23 -17.64 3.00
C ASP A 141 -14.72 -18.53 1.84
N VAL A 142 -15.91 -19.08 1.99
CA VAL A 142 -16.53 -19.93 0.97
C VAL A 142 -17.31 -19.15 -0.09
N GLU A 143 -17.62 -17.88 0.18
CA GLU A 143 -18.40 -17.01 -0.69
C GLU A 143 -17.54 -16.03 -1.52
N SER A 144 -16.25 -15.86 -1.15
CA SER A 144 -15.34 -14.93 -1.80
C SER A 144 -13.91 -15.46 -1.84
N LEU A 145 -12.98 -14.67 -2.39
CA LEU A 145 -11.54 -14.95 -2.31
C LEU A 145 -10.89 -14.41 -1.03
N SER A 146 -11.68 -14.02 -0.03
CA SER A 146 -11.15 -13.61 1.28
C SER A 146 -10.51 -14.78 2.00
N TYR A 147 -9.39 -14.50 2.67
CA TYR A 147 -8.70 -15.50 3.48
C TYR A 147 -7.95 -14.83 4.64
N SER A 148 -7.55 -15.65 5.62
CA SER A 148 -6.67 -15.21 6.69
C SER A 148 -5.39 -16.05 6.71
N ALA A 149 -4.28 -15.43 7.09
CA ALA A 149 -3.00 -16.08 7.31
C ALA A 149 -2.43 -15.63 8.66
N LEU A 150 -1.70 -16.50 9.34
CA LEU A 150 -1.06 -16.19 10.62
C LEU A 150 0.45 -16.16 10.42
N VAL A 151 1.08 -15.03 10.75
CA VAL A 151 2.53 -14.86 10.71
C VAL A 151 3.00 -14.40 12.09
N GLY A 152 3.73 -15.27 12.80
CA GLY A 152 3.98 -15.06 14.22
C GLY A 152 2.67 -14.93 14.99
N ASP A 153 2.50 -13.83 15.72
CA ASP A 153 1.27 -13.51 16.45
C ASP A 153 0.39 -12.47 15.71
N THR A 154 0.63 -12.25 14.42
CA THR A 154 -0.14 -11.31 13.59
C THR A 154 -1.05 -12.07 12.64
N LEU A 155 -2.36 -11.85 12.75
CA LEU A 155 -3.35 -12.31 11.79
C LEU A 155 -3.46 -11.31 10.64
N LEU A 156 -3.07 -11.74 9.45
CA LEU A 156 -3.39 -11.04 8.21
C LEU A 156 -4.82 -11.42 7.81
N LEU A 157 -5.75 -10.47 7.86
CA LEU A 157 -7.14 -10.65 7.44
C LEU A 157 -7.32 -10.00 6.07
N LEU A 158 -7.29 -10.80 5.01
CA LEU A 158 -7.21 -10.35 3.62
C LEU A 158 -8.59 -10.50 2.96
N LEU A 159 -9.23 -9.36 2.71
CA LEU A 159 -10.61 -9.29 2.23
C LEU A 159 -10.65 -9.12 0.71
N ASP A 160 -11.35 -10.00 0.06
CA ASP A 160 -11.80 -9.79 -1.30
C ASP A 160 -13.03 -8.89 -1.29
N THR A 161 -12.81 -7.66 -1.68
CA THR A 161 -13.82 -6.60 -1.69
C THR A 161 -14.49 -6.42 -3.05
N ASN A 162 -14.27 -7.35 -4.00
CA ASN A 162 -14.80 -7.24 -5.35
C ASN A 162 -16.17 -7.90 -5.46
N GLY A 163 -17.10 -7.22 -6.13
CA GLY A 163 -18.36 -7.84 -6.51
C GLY A 163 -18.21 -8.64 -7.80
N TYR A 164 -18.36 -9.94 -7.74
CA TYR A 164 -18.22 -10.82 -8.92
C TYR A 164 -19.44 -10.86 -9.85
N SER A 165 -20.33 -9.89 -9.75
CA SER A 165 -21.53 -9.82 -10.61
C SER A 165 -21.25 -9.43 -12.07
N GLY A 166 -19.98 -9.48 -12.50
CA GLY A 166 -19.55 -9.08 -13.86
C GLY A 166 -19.37 -7.57 -14.03
N HIS A 167 -19.47 -6.78 -12.97
CA HIS A 167 -19.26 -5.34 -12.97
C HIS A 167 -17.96 -5.02 -12.25
N ARG A 168 -16.94 -4.57 -13.00
CA ARG A 168 -15.62 -4.18 -12.48
C ARG A 168 -15.66 -2.97 -11.54
N ASP A 169 -16.75 -2.19 -11.58
CA ASP A 169 -16.88 -0.91 -10.88
C ASP A 169 -17.80 -0.99 -9.66
N THR A 170 -17.93 -2.18 -9.05
CA THR A 170 -18.70 -2.36 -7.81
C THR A 170 -17.93 -3.16 -6.80
N ALA A 171 -17.94 -2.69 -5.55
CA ALA A 171 -17.39 -3.40 -4.41
C ALA A 171 -18.53 -4.04 -3.59
N PHE A 172 -18.25 -5.20 -3.00
CA PHE A 172 -19.27 -5.94 -2.28
C PHE A 172 -18.66 -6.91 -1.26
N LEU A 173 -19.20 -6.90 -0.04
CA LEU A 173 -18.99 -7.94 0.96
C LEU A 173 -20.34 -8.57 1.27
N THR A 174 -20.45 -9.89 1.10
CA THR A 174 -21.68 -10.61 1.41
C THR A 174 -21.92 -10.70 2.92
N ASP A 175 -23.16 -10.99 3.33
CA ASP A 175 -23.44 -11.29 4.74
C ASP A 175 -22.66 -12.54 5.21
N GLY A 176 -22.38 -13.49 4.31
CA GLY A 176 -21.57 -14.67 4.59
C GLY A 176 -20.11 -14.30 4.85
N THR A 177 -19.51 -13.48 3.97
CA THR A 177 -18.16 -12.94 4.14
C THR A 177 -18.03 -12.13 5.44
N LEU A 178 -19.02 -11.29 5.76
CA LEU A 178 -19.03 -10.52 7.01
C LEU A 178 -19.09 -11.42 8.26
N ARG A 179 -19.89 -12.48 8.25
CA ARG A 179 -19.92 -13.47 9.35
C ARG A 179 -18.59 -14.24 9.46
N TRP A 180 -17.99 -14.63 8.32
CA TRP A 180 -16.67 -15.25 8.31
C TRP A 180 -15.62 -14.32 8.90
N MET A 181 -15.59 -13.05 8.48
CA MET A 181 -14.71 -12.00 9.00
C MET A 181 -14.86 -11.84 10.52
N GLU A 182 -16.09 -11.75 11.04
CA GLU A 182 -16.37 -11.68 12.47
C GLU A 182 -15.85 -12.91 13.23
N GLY A 183 -15.97 -14.11 12.63
CA GLY A 183 -15.40 -15.34 13.18
C GLY A 183 -13.88 -15.31 13.28
N GLN A 184 -13.17 -14.75 12.26
CA GLN A 184 -11.72 -14.60 12.31
C GLN A 184 -11.29 -13.58 13.37
N LEU A 185 -11.97 -12.44 13.47
CA LEU A 185 -11.74 -11.41 14.48
C LEU A 185 -11.97 -11.93 15.91
N SER A 186 -13.05 -12.69 16.13
CA SER A 186 -13.31 -13.32 17.43
C SER A 186 -12.20 -14.30 17.80
N ARG A 187 -11.75 -15.11 16.84
CA ARG A 187 -10.64 -16.04 17.06
C ARG A 187 -9.33 -15.30 17.39
N ALA A 188 -9.02 -14.23 16.67
CA ALA A 188 -7.83 -13.44 16.93
C ALA A 188 -7.84 -12.86 18.35
N ARG A 189 -8.98 -12.29 18.77
CA ARG A 189 -9.17 -11.78 20.14
C ARG A 189 -9.00 -12.88 21.20
N ASP A 190 -9.59 -14.05 21.01
CA ASP A 190 -9.51 -15.16 21.95
C ASP A 190 -8.08 -15.71 22.07
N MET A 191 -7.30 -15.62 21.00
CA MET A 191 -5.90 -16.06 20.93
C MET A 191 -4.89 -14.97 21.30
N GLY A 192 -5.33 -13.72 21.45
CA GLY A 192 -4.46 -12.57 21.71
C GLY A 192 -3.60 -12.17 20.49
N TRP A 193 -4.05 -12.49 19.27
CA TRP A 193 -3.34 -12.10 18.05
C TRP A 193 -3.62 -10.66 17.68
N GLN A 194 -2.60 -9.95 17.24
CA GLN A 194 -2.76 -8.67 16.57
C GLN A 194 -3.35 -8.87 15.17
N VAL A 195 -4.20 -7.94 14.71
CA VAL A 195 -4.85 -8.06 13.40
C VAL A 195 -4.40 -6.91 12.50
N LEU A 196 -3.86 -7.24 11.32
CA LEU A 196 -3.73 -6.35 10.19
C LEU A 196 -4.78 -6.75 9.15
N CYS A 197 -5.74 -5.85 8.89
CA CYS A 197 -6.76 -6.09 7.89
C CYS A 197 -6.41 -5.37 6.59
N ALA A 198 -6.67 -6.02 5.45
CA ALA A 198 -6.45 -5.40 4.14
C ALA A 198 -7.51 -5.84 3.13
N GLY A 199 -7.76 -4.97 2.15
CA GLY A 199 -8.62 -5.24 1.00
C GLY A 199 -8.22 -4.35 -0.17
N HIS A 200 -8.89 -4.46 -1.32
CA HIS A 200 -8.59 -3.58 -2.44
C HIS A 200 -9.32 -2.24 -2.35
N TYR A 201 -10.63 -2.27 -2.09
CA TYR A 201 -11.44 -1.05 -1.98
C TYR A 201 -11.37 -0.42 -0.60
N PRO A 202 -11.37 0.94 -0.52
CA PRO A 202 -11.39 1.65 0.76
C PRO A 202 -12.75 1.52 1.47
N LEU A 203 -12.72 1.35 2.79
CA LEU A 203 -13.88 1.29 3.66
C LEU A 203 -14.31 2.69 4.14
N LEU A 204 -13.34 3.55 4.47
CA LEU A 204 -13.58 4.88 5.06
C LEU A 204 -13.48 5.99 4.02
N THR A 205 -12.45 5.96 3.17
CA THR A 205 -12.22 7.02 2.18
C THR A 205 -13.34 7.05 1.15
N SER A 206 -13.93 8.21 0.95
CA SER A 206 -14.95 8.44 -0.07
C SER A 206 -14.39 8.24 -1.48
N ASN A 207 -15.11 7.46 -2.26
CA ASN A 207 -14.88 7.28 -3.69
C ASN A 207 -16.21 7.15 -4.43
N SER A 208 -16.17 7.12 -5.77
CA SER A 208 -17.38 7.03 -6.61
C SER A 208 -17.90 5.60 -6.76
N THR A 209 -17.15 4.59 -6.32
CA THR A 209 -17.53 3.18 -6.45
C THR A 209 -18.57 2.82 -5.40
N PRO A 210 -19.74 2.32 -5.79
CA PRO A 210 -20.69 1.76 -4.83
C PRO A 210 -20.08 0.56 -4.11
N PHE A 211 -20.08 0.58 -2.77
CA PHE A 211 -19.56 -0.52 -1.97
C PHE A 211 -20.59 -0.97 -0.93
N SER A 212 -21.19 -2.14 -1.17
CA SER A 212 -22.15 -2.74 -0.25
C SER A 212 -21.44 -3.55 0.84
N GLY A 213 -21.83 -3.34 2.09
CA GLY A 213 -21.25 -4.02 3.26
C GLY A 213 -20.08 -3.31 3.91
N LYS A 214 -19.57 -2.20 3.34
CA LYS A 214 -18.39 -1.50 3.86
C LYS A 214 -18.58 -0.94 5.26
N GLU A 215 -19.74 -0.34 5.54
CA GLU A 215 -20.06 0.24 6.84
C GLU A 215 -20.06 -0.83 7.94
N ARG A 216 -20.60 -2.03 7.62
CA ARG A 216 -20.58 -3.15 8.56
C ARG A 216 -19.19 -3.72 8.74
N ALA A 217 -18.37 -3.80 7.68
CA ALA A 217 -16.99 -4.23 7.77
C ALA A 217 -16.15 -3.27 8.63
N ALA A 218 -16.26 -1.96 8.40
CA ALA A 218 -15.58 -0.96 9.21
C ALA A 218 -16.00 -1.05 10.69
N GLN A 219 -17.29 -1.17 10.96
CA GLN A 219 -17.79 -1.34 12.32
C GLN A 219 -17.27 -2.60 13.00
N LEU A 220 -17.20 -3.75 12.29
CA LEU A 220 -16.60 -4.96 12.82
C LEU A 220 -15.13 -4.78 13.19
N LEU A 221 -14.36 -4.12 12.33
CA LEU A 221 -12.95 -3.83 12.63
C LEU A 221 -12.82 -2.97 13.91
N GLU A 222 -13.64 -1.95 14.05
CA GLU A 222 -13.66 -1.07 15.23
C GLU A 222 -14.13 -1.82 16.50
N ASP A 223 -15.21 -2.62 16.42
CA ASP A 223 -15.76 -3.41 17.53
C ASP A 223 -14.73 -4.43 18.08
N TYR A 224 -13.83 -4.91 17.24
CA TYR A 224 -12.77 -5.84 17.61
C TYR A 224 -11.41 -5.19 17.85
N GLY A 225 -11.33 -3.86 17.82
CA GLY A 225 -10.13 -3.09 18.14
C GLY A 225 -9.03 -3.16 17.09
N VAL A 226 -9.38 -3.47 15.83
CA VAL A 226 -8.41 -3.41 14.71
C VAL A 226 -8.04 -1.95 14.45
N GLN A 227 -6.74 -1.66 14.46
CA GLN A 227 -6.26 -0.28 14.37
C GLN A 227 -5.95 0.15 12.93
N LEU A 228 -5.58 -0.79 12.04
CA LEU A 228 -5.11 -0.49 10.68
C LEU A 228 -5.80 -1.34 9.63
N TYR A 229 -6.33 -0.66 8.60
CA TYR A 229 -6.82 -1.25 7.37
C TYR A 229 -6.03 -0.69 6.20
N LEU A 230 -5.45 -1.59 5.37
CA LEU A 230 -4.71 -1.23 4.17
C LEU A 230 -5.57 -1.46 2.92
N CYS A 231 -5.50 -0.54 1.96
CA CYS A 231 -6.20 -0.71 0.68
C CYS A 231 -5.50 0.01 -0.47
N GLY A 232 -6.03 -0.15 -1.69
CA GLY A 232 -5.58 0.45 -2.93
C GLY A 232 -6.69 1.20 -3.67
N HIS A 233 -6.88 0.87 -4.97
CA HIS A 233 -7.95 1.32 -5.86
C HIS A 233 -7.92 2.81 -6.25
N LEU A 234 -7.50 3.69 -5.37
CA LEU A 234 -7.57 5.13 -5.61
C LEU A 234 -6.35 5.70 -6.34
N HIS A 235 -5.33 4.87 -6.59
CA HIS A 235 -4.08 5.27 -7.23
C HIS A 235 -3.48 6.53 -6.59
N LYS A 236 -3.54 6.64 -5.27
CA LYS A 236 -3.05 7.78 -4.51
C LYS A 236 -2.83 7.39 -3.06
N ARG A 237 -1.79 7.93 -2.45
CA ARG A 237 -1.61 7.82 -1.00
C ARG A 237 -2.63 8.68 -0.26
N CYS A 238 -3.30 8.08 0.73
CA CYS A 238 -4.32 8.77 1.51
C CYS A 238 -4.46 8.09 2.87
N VAL A 239 -4.70 8.87 3.93
CA VAL A 239 -5.00 8.37 5.27
C VAL A 239 -6.35 8.93 5.70
N THR A 240 -7.25 8.07 6.13
CA THR A 240 -8.57 8.45 6.65
C THR A 240 -8.75 7.85 8.04
N LEU A 241 -9.18 8.67 8.99
CA LEU A 241 -9.39 8.27 10.38
C LEU A 241 -10.88 7.97 10.61
N GLY A 242 -11.18 6.76 11.13
CA GLY A 242 -12.45 6.37 11.72
C GLY A 242 -12.50 6.73 13.21
N GLU A 243 -13.35 6.07 13.98
CA GLU A 243 -13.41 6.25 15.44
C GLU A 243 -12.18 5.65 16.12
N SER A 244 -11.79 4.43 15.76
CA SER A 244 -10.59 3.74 16.23
C SER A 244 -9.79 3.06 15.10
N LEU A 245 -10.35 3.02 13.90
CA LEU A 245 -9.74 2.45 12.71
C LEU A 245 -9.02 3.52 11.90
N THR A 246 -7.77 3.28 11.56
CA THR A 246 -7.04 4.08 10.57
C THR A 246 -7.02 3.33 9.24
N GLU A 247 -7.47 3.97 8.18
CA GLU A 247 -7.36 3.45 6.82
C GLU A 247 -6.19 4.12 6.10
N LEU A 248 -5.32 3.30 5.52
CA LEU A 248 -4.23 3.72 4.66
C LEU A 248 -4.46 3.19 3.25
N VAL A 249 -4.71 4.10 2.31
CA VAL A 249 -4.60 3.79 0.88
C VAL A 249 -3.13 3.84 0.52
N VAL A 250 -2.57 2.71 0.10
CA VAL A 250 -1.14 2.59 -0.21
C VAL A 250 -0.81 3.07 -1.63
N ASP A 251 0.46 3.29 -1.87
CA ASP A 251 0.98 3.73 -3.16
C ASP A 251 1.05 2.60 -4.19
N GLN A 252 1.22 3.02 -5.44
CA GLN A 252 1.58 2.17 -6.57
C GLN A 252 3.11 2.10 -6.70
N ALA A 253 3.72 0.95 -6.41
CA ALA A 253 5.18 0.81 -6.47
C ALA A 253 5.77 1.03 -7.88
N ILE A 254 4.95 0.99 -8.94
CA ILE A 254 5.37 1.12 -10.35
C ILE A 254 4.70 2.28 -11.09
N ALA A 255 4.17 3.25 -10.36
CA ALA A 255 3.66 4.52 -10.90
C ALA A 255 4.25 5.69 -10.12
N TYR A 256 4.34 6.86 -10.76
CA TYR A 256 4.91 8.05 -10.10
C TYR A 256 4.29 8.32 -8.73
N PRO A 257 5.09 8.45 -7.65
CA PRO A 257 6.55 8.52 -7.59
C PRO A 257 7.25 7.17 -7.29
N CYS A 258 6.64 6.03 -7.61
CA CYS A 258 7.17 4.69 -7.37
C CYS A 258 7.49 4.43 -5.90
N CYS A 259 6.47 4.63 -5.05
CA CYS A 259 6.56 4.37 -3.62
C CYS A 259 5.72 3.16 -3.21
N TYR A 260 6.05 2.59 -2.07
CA TYR A 260 5.26 1.55 -1.39
C TYR A 260 5.17 1.85 0.11
N ALA A 261 4.27 1.18 0.81
CA ALA A 261 4.14 1.31 2.25
C ALA A 261 5.06 0.31 2.96
N LEU A 262 5.90 0.79 3.86
CA LEU A 262 6.64 -0.04 4.78
C LEU A 262 5.92 0.01 6.13
N ILE A 263 5.48 -1.17 6.61
CA ILE A 263 4.70 -1.31 7.84
C ILE A 263 5.50 -2.18 8.80
N ASP A 264 5.88 -1.63 9.94
CA ASP A 264 6.38 -2.41 11.06
C ASP A 264 5.21 -2.74 12.00
N VAL A 265 5.06 -4.02 12.31
CA VAL A 265 4.11 -4.49 13.31
C VAL A 265 4.81 -4.42 14.67
N GLU A 266 4.35 -3.52 15.53
CA GLU A 266 4.87 -3.30 16.87
C GLU A 266 3.98 -4.02 17.92
N GLU A 267 4.44 -4.18 19.16
CA GLU A 267 3.75 -4.93 20.22
C GLU A 267 2.28 -4.49 20.40
N ASP A 268 1.99 -3.19 20.39
CA ASP A 268 0.66 -2.61 20.61
C ASP A 268 0.16 -1.77 19.44
N GLY A 269 0.70 -1.97 18.23
CA GLY A 269 0.28 -1.13 17.11
C GLY A 269 1.09 -1.31 15.84
N PHE A 270 1.21 -0.23 15.09
CA PHE A 270 1.85 -0.24 13.78
C PHE A 270 2.66 1.05 13.56
N ARG A 271 3.77 0.92 12.87
CA ARG A 271 4.51 2.04 12.31
C ARG A 271 4.41 1.97 10.79
N TYR A 272 4.03 3.06 10.16
CA TYR A 272 3.99 3.22 8.72
C TYR A 272 4.98 4.27 8.24
N GLU A 273 5.75 3.92 7.21
CA GLU A 273 6.58 4.85 6.46
C GLU A 273 6.38 4.62 4.94
N PRO A 274 6.21 5.69 4.15
CA PRO A 274 6.29 5.56 2.71
C PRO A 274 7.75 5.40 2.28
N GLN A 275 8.04 4.37 1.51
CA GLN A 275 9.36 4.08 0.97
C GLN A 275 9.39 4.33 -0.53
N ALA A 276 10.33 5.14 -1.00
CA ALA A 276 10.58 5.30 -2.44
C ALA A 276 11.41 4.13 -2.94
N THR A 277 11.00 3.52 -4.05
CA THR A 277 11.75 2.42 -4.66
C THR A 277 13.08 2.91 -5.24
N ALA A 278 14.20 2.36 -4.80
CA ALA A 278 15.55 2.76 -5.22
C ALA A 278 15.92 2.19 -6.60
N VAL A 279 15.17 2.60 -7.64
CA VAL A 279 15.28 2.05 -9.01
C VAL A 279 16.67 2.25 -9.61
N SER A 280 17.26 3.44 -9.44
CA SER A 280 18.59 3.73 -10.01
C SER A 280 19.69 2.87 -9.35
N GLU A 281 19.59 2.61 -8.06
CA GLU A 281 20.53 1.74 -7.34
C GLU A 281 20.37 0.28 -7.78
N TRP A 282 19.14 -0.20 -7.87
CA TRP A 282 18.82 -1.52 -8.40
C TRP A 282 19.39 -1.68 -9.82
N ALA A 283 19.16 -0.73 -10.71
CA ALA A 283 19.64 -0.73 -12.10
C ALA A 283 21.17 -0.80 -12.15
N ALA A 284 21.85 0.04 -11.37
CA ALA A 284 23.32 0.07 -11.31
C ALA A 284 23.91 -1.27 -10.81
N GLN A 285 23.33 -1.88 -9.76
CA GLN A 285 23.80 -3.17 -9.24
C GLN A 285 23.61 -4.31 -10.24
N ARG A 286 22.58 -4.26 -11.09
CA ARG A 286 22.34 -5.27 -12.12
C ARG A 286 23.12 -5.03 -13.41
N GLY A 287 23.81 -3.90 -13.52
CA GLY A 287 24.56 -3.52 -14.73
C GLY A 287 23.63 -3.14 -15.89
N GLU A 288 22.46 -2.59 -15.58
CA GLU A 288 21.56 -2.05 -16.61
C GLU A 288 22.26 -0.94 -17.40
N ALA A 289 21.96 -0.87 -18.71
CA ALA A 289 22.55 0.13 -19.59
C ALA A 289 21.56 1.25 -19.98
N ASP A 290 20.29 1.11 -19.62
CA ASP A 290 19.26 2.12 -19.93
C ASP A 290 19.47 3.36 -19.08
N PRO A 291 19.75 4.54 -19.71
CA PRO A 291 20.00 5.78 -18.98
C PRO A 291 18.77 6.26 -18.20
N ASN A 292 17.55 5.88 -18.59
CA ASN A 292 16.33 6.22 -17.85
C ASN A 292 16.23 5.47 -16.54
N LEU A 293 16.68 4.21 -16.48
CA LEU A 293 16.72 3.44 -15.24
C LEU A 293 17.87 3.88 -14.34
N LEU A 294 19.02 4.27 -14.91
CA LEU A 294 20.19 4.72 -14.15
C LEU A 294 20.02 6.12 -13.53
N ASP A 295 19.14 6.95 -14.07
CA ASP A 295 18.75 8.28 -13.54
C ASP A 295 17.21 8.37 -13.47
N PHE A 296 16.63 7.40 -12.74
CA PHE A 296 15.19 7.16 -12.77
C PHE A 296 14.38 8.31 -12.16
N ASP A 297 14.85 8.91 -11.09
CA ASP A 297 14.14 10.03 -10.44
C ASP A 297 14.01 11.23 -11.37
N ALA A 298 15.07 11.58 -12.07
CA ALA A 298 15.00 12.64 -13.07
C ALA A 298 14.11 12.23 -14.27
N TYR A 299 14.14 10.94 -14.66
CA TYR A 299 13.31 10.43 -15.75
C TYR A 299 11.82 10.50 -15.39
N GLN A 300 11.40 9.93 -14.26
CA GLN A 300 10.00 9.93 -13.83
C GLN A 300 9.48 11.34 -13.57
N THR A 301 10.29 12.23 -12.99
CA THR A 301 9.95 13.64 -12.79
C THR A 301 9.68 14.36 -14.11
N ARG A 302 10.53 14.16 -15.13
CA ARG A 302 10.30 14.74 -16.47
C ARG A 302 8.99 14.25 -17.09
N LEU A 303 8.66 12.95 -16.92
CA LEU A 303 7.40 12.41 -17.41
C LEU A 303 6.19 13.03 -16.70
N GLU A 304 6.27 13.20 -15.38
CA GLU A 304 5.21 13.82 -14.61
C GLU A 304 5.02 15.31 -14.97
N GLN A 305 6.11 16.04 -15.15
CA GLN A 305 6.06 17.41 -15.66
C GLN A 305 5.37 17.49 -17.03
N ALA A 306 5.74 16.59 -17.95
CA ALA A 306 5.12 16.53 -19.27
C ALA A 306 3.62 16.18 -19.19
N ARG A 307 3.24 15.25 -18.31
CA ARG A 307 1.84 14.90 -18.05
C ARG A 307 1.05 16.10 -17.52
N CYS A 308 1.61 16.83 -16.55
CA CYS A 308 1.00 18.03 -15.97
C CYS A 308 0.84 19.15 -17.02
N ALA A 309 1.85 19.41 -17.82
CA ALA A 309 1.78 20.37 -18.93
C ALA A 309 0.69 19.97 -19.95
N GLY A 310 0.56 18.67 -20.26
CA GLY A 310 -0.51 18.13 -21.08
C GLY A 310 -1.93 18.37 -20.51
N VAL A 311 -2.09 18.29 -19.19
CA VAL A 311 -3.35 18.63 -18.51
C VAL A 311 -3.67 20.11 -18.66
N VAL A 312 -2.68 20.99 -18.41
CA VAL A 312 -2.82 22.45 -18.57
C VAL A 312 -3.21 22.81 -20.01
N ALA A 313 -2.52 22.24 -21.00
CA ALA A 313 -2.80 22.47 -22.42
C ALA A 313 -4.23 22.05 -22.80
N ARG A 314 -4.70 20.90 -22.30
CA ARG A 314 -6.06 20.41 -22.53
C ARG A 314 -7.12 21.29 -21.87
N LEU A 315 -6.91 21.72 -20.61
CA LEU A 315 -7.85 22.58 -19.88
C LEU A 315 -7.91 23.98 -20.48
N LYS A 316 -6.77 24.51 -20.92
CA LYS A 316 -6.71 25.78 -21.63
C LYS A 316 -7.60 25.77 -22.86
N GLY A 317 -7.59 24.70 -23.66
CA GLY A 317 -8.35 24.63 -24.91
C GLY A 317 -8.03 25.82 -25.81
N GLU A 318 -9.07 26.58 -26.21
CA GLU A 318 -8.98 27.79 -27.04
C GLU A 318 -8.75 29.08 -26.21
N GLN A 319 -8.68 29.00 -24.89
CA GLN A 319 -8.42 30.17 -24.05
C GLN A 319 -6.99 30.66 -24.25
N GLU A 320 -6.81 31.99 -24.42
CA GLU A 320 -5.49 32.58 -24.50
C GLU A 320 -4.87 32.74 -23.11
N LEU A 321 -3.69 32.20 -22.94
CA LEU A 321 -2.79 32.47 -21.81
C LEU A 321 -1.55 33.16 -22.32
N THR A 322 -1.06 34.14 -21.56
CA THR A 322 0.29 34.67 -21.80
C THR A 322 1.31 33.56 -21.53
N ALA A 323 2.50 33.69 -22.08
CA ALA A 323 3.60 32.77 -21.83
C ALA A 323 3.96 32.65 -20.32
N GLN A 324 3.74 33.73 -19.56
CA GLN A 324 3.93 33.73 -18.11
C GLN A 324 2.83 32.92 -17.42
N GLU A 325 1.55 33.19 -17.70
CA GLU A 325 0.43 32.45 -17.11
C GLU A 325 0.52 30.95 -17.40
N GLN A 326 0.94 30.58 -18.60
CA GLN A 326 1.12 29.17 -18.94
C GLN A 326 2.19 28.51 -18.07
N ARG A 327 3.37 29.15 -17.91
CA ARG A 327 4.42 28.63 -17.03
C ARG A 327 3.97 28.55 -15.56
N GLU A 328 3.25 29.55 -15.07
CA GLU A 328 2.72 29.59 -13.71
C GLU A 328 1.69 28.46 -13.47
N ALA A 329 0.81 28.20 -14.45
CA ALA A 329 -0.16 27.12 -14.38
C ALA A 329 0.52 25.73 -14.38
N GLU A 330 1.52 25.53 -15.26
CA GLU A 330 2.29 24.29 -15.37
C GLU A 330 3.09 24.03 -14.09
N ASP A 331 3.79 25.02 -13.56
CA ASP A 331 4.57 24.93 -12.33
C ASP A 331 3.67 24.63 -11.10
N PHE A 332 2.56 25.36 -10.98
CA PHE A 332 1.60 25.11 -9.91
C PHE A 332 1.04 23.69 -9.98
N PHE A 333 0.57 23.26 -11.16
CA PHE A 333 -0.07 21.96 -11.29
C PHE A 333 0.90 20.81 -11.10
N PHE A 334 2.15 20.96 -11.55
CA PHE A 334 3.21 20.02 -11.25
C PHE A 334 3.49 19.95 -9.74
N LYS A 335 3.71 21.07 -9.06
CA LYS A 335 3.94 21.11 -7.61
C LYS A 335 2.78 20.51 -6.82
N LEU A 336 1.54 20.81 -7.21
CA LEU A 336 0.35 20.23 -6.58
C LEU A 336 0.34 18.69 -6.73
N SER A 337 0.63 18.19 -7.94
CA SER A 337 0.71 16.76 -8.22
C SER A 337 1.83 16.10 -7.44
N ASP A 338 3.01 16.68 -7.48
CA ASP A 338 4.23 16.18 -6.85
C ASP A 338 4.10 16.11 -5.31
N TYR A 339 3.70 17.21 -4.67
CA TYR A 339 3.53 17.23 -3.21
C TYR A 339 2.44 16.28 -2.74
N ARG A 340 1.38 16.10 -3.56
CA ARG A 340 0.33 15.14 -3.27
C ARG A 340 0.85 13.71 -3.41
N ALA A 341 1.59 13.41 -4.46
CA ALA A 341 2.15 12.08 -4.71
C ALA A 341 3.17 11.67 -3.64
N HIS A 342 4.00 12.61 -3.18
CA HIS A 342 4.94 12.38 -2.08
C HIS A 342 4.32 12.49 -0.67
N GLY A 343 3.01 12.75 -0.55
CA GLY A 343 2.33 12.89 0.74
C GLY A 343 2.69 14.15 1.54
N THR A 344 3.39 15.10 0.93
CA THR A 344 3.89 16.32 1.60
C THR A 344 2.96 17.53 1.44
N LEU A 345 1.82 17.35 0.79
CA LEU A 345 0.92 18.45 0.44
C LEU A 345 0.46 19.29 1.64
N SER A 346 0.23 18.67 2.80
CA SER A 346 -0.16 19.36 4.03
C SER A 346 0.81 20.47 4.44
N ARG A 347 2.12 20.30 4.14
CA ARG A 347 3.16 21.29 4.45
C ARG A 347 3.15 22.47 3.49
N TYR A 348 2.75 22.25 2.25
CA TYR A 348 2.88 23.22 1.14
C TYR A 348 1.53 23.76 0.66
N ALA A 349 0.40 23.28 1.21
CA ALA A 349 -0.93 23.70 0.78
C ALA A 349 -1.17 25.22 0.93
N GLY A 350 -0.65 25.84 2.00
CA GLY A 350 -0.71 27.29 2.19
C GLY A 350 -0.01 28.06 1.07
N MET A 351 1.25 27.69 0.77
CA MET A 351 2.04 28.28 -0.31
C MET A 351 1.35 28.08 -1.68
N LEU A 352 0.78 26.89 -1.92
CA LEU A 352 0.10 26.60 -3.18
C LEU A 352 -1.19 27.42 -3.36
N ARG A 353 -1.92 27.73 -2.29
CA ARG A 353 -3.11 28.61 -2.38
C ARG A 353 -2.74 30.04 -2.83
N GLU A 354 -1.57 30.51 -2.44
CA GLU A 354 -1.06 31.85 -2.79
C GLU A 354 -0.29 31.86 -4.15
N HIS A 355 -0.08 30.71 -4.74
CA HIS A 355 0.64 30.58 -6.01
C HIS A 355 -0.20 31.13 -7.17
N PRO A 356 0.35 32.02 -8.04
CA PRO A 356 -0.40 32.64 -9.15
C PRO A 356 -1.08 31.59 -10.06
N GLY A 357 -0.43 30.46 -10.29
CA GLY A 357 -0.98 29.34 -11.07
C GLY A 357 -2.24 28.72 -10.50
N CYS A 358 -2.54 28.90 -9.20
CA CYS A 358 -3.76 28.36 -8.58
C CYS A 358 -5.02 28.97 -9.22
N ASP A 359 -5.11 30.31 -9.23
CA ASP A 359 -6.25 31.01 -9.82
C ASP A 359 -6.35 30.76 -11.34
N ILE A 360 -5.19 30.69 -12.03
CA ILE A 360 -5.16 30.37 -13.45
C ILE A 360 -5.75 28.96 -13.69
N MET A 361 -5.33 27.95 -12.92
CA MET A 361 -5.84 26.57 -13.07
C MET A 361 -7.33 26.46 -12.74
N ILE A 362 -7.82 27.17 -11.72
CA ILE A 362 -9.26 27.22 -11.40
C ILE A 362 -10.04 27.88 -12.55
N ARG A 363 -9.50 28.97 -13.14
CA ARG A 363 -10.12 29.69 -14.26
C ARG A 363 -10.19 28.83 -15.52
N ILE A 364 -9.09 28.25 -15.98
CA ILE A 364 -9.08 27.42 -17.18
C ILE A 364 -9.81 26.07 -16.99
N GLY A 365 -9.88 25.59 -15.74
CA GLY A 365 -10.63 24.41 -15.36
C GLY A 365 -12.12 24.64 -15.13
N ALA A 366 -12.62 25.87 -15.34
CA ALA A 366 -14.03 26.18 -15.14
C ALA A 366 -14.96 25.25 -15.95
N GLY A 367 -15.99 24.71 -15.29
CA GLY A 367 -16.90 23.73 -15.88
C GLY A 367 -16.36 22.29 -15.94
N THR A 368 -15.13 22.06 -15.52
CA THR A 368 -14.54 20.72 -15.35
C THR A 368 -14.45 20.34 -13.88
N ILE A 369 -14.03 19.09 -13.60
CA ILE A 369 -13.76 18.62 -12.24
C ILE A 369 -12.67 19.46 -11.54
N TYR A 370 -11.68 19.98 -12.26
CA TYR A 370 -10.48 20.62 -11.71
C TYR A 370 -10.80 21.90 -10.91
N SER A 371 -11.80 22.70 -11.33
CA SER A 371 -12.18 23.93 -10.62
C SER A 371 -12.70 23.68 -9.20
N ARG A 372 -13.22 22.49 -8.91
CA ARG A 372 -13.68 22.07 -7.59
C ARG A 372 -12.66 21.19 -6.86
N TRP A 373 -11.97 20.34 -7.61
CA TRP A 373 -10.98 19.41 -7.08
C TRP A 373 -9.76 20.12 -6.48
N ILE A 374 -9.21 21.15 -7.15
CA ILE A 374 -8.03 21.88 -6.64
C ILE A 374 -8.29 22.49 -5.26
N PRO A 375 -9.34 23.30 -5.03
CA PRO A 375 -9.63 23.83 -3.70
C PRO A 375 -9.88 22.73 -2.65
N SER A 376 -10.59 21.67 -2.99
CA SER A 376 -10.84 20.55 -2.08
C SER A 376 -9.54 19.87 -1.64
N VAL A 377 -8.70 19.49 -2.59
CA VAL A 377 -7.40 18.83 -2.29
C VAL A 377 -6.49 19.68 -1.42
N LEU A 378 -6.46 21.00 -1.67
CA LEU A 378 -5.67 21.91 -0.84
C LEU A 378 -6.24 22.09 0.57
N SER A 379 -7.57 21.92 0.75
CA SER A 379 -8.23 22.03 2.06
C SER A 379 -8.12 20.75 2.89
N ASP A 380 -8.15 19.59 2.25
CA ASP A 380 -8.27 18.27 2.89
C ASP A 380 -6.91 17.59 3.10
N ALA A 381 -5.81 18.32 2.92
CA ALA A 381 -4.47 17.79 3.08
C ALA A 381 -4.17 17.43 4.54
N VAL A 382 -3.93 16.15 4.81
CA VAL A 382 -3.63 15.61 6.15
C VAL A 382 -2.15 15.31 6.34
N PRO A 383 -1.60 15.43 7.57
CA PRO A 383 -0.15 15.27 7.80
C PRO A 383 0.32 13.82 7.83
N TYR A 384 -0.57 12.85 8.00
CA TYR A 384 -0.23 11.44 8.22
C TYR A 384 0.32 10.70 6.99
N THR A 385 0.20 11.29 5.80
CA THR A 385 0.68 10.70 4.54
C THR A 385 2.21 10.63 4.43
N THR A 386 2.95 11.28 5.34
CA THR A 386 4.42 11.19 5.42
C THR A 386 4.94 10.16 6.40
N GLY A 387 4.06 9.41 7.04
CA GLY A 387 4.35 8.40 8.03
C GLY A 387 3.69 8.67 9.39
N PHE A 388 3.39 7.59 10.10
CA PHE A 388 2.76 7.65 11.43
C PHE A 388 3.09 6.41 12.26
N THR A 389 2.87 6.53 13.58
CA THR A 389 2.74 5.40 14.49
C THR A 389 1.30 5.31 14.97
N LEU A 390 0.81 4.09 15.15
CA LEU A 390 -0.45 3.76 15.81
C LEU A 390 -0.14 2.97 17.06
N GLN A 391 -0.52 3.48 18.23
CA GLN A 391 -0.34 2.78 19.50
C GLN A 391 -1.56 3.01 20.40
N GLY A 392 -2.16 1.92 20.87
CA GLY A 392 -3.33 1.98 21.73
C GLY A 392 -4.48 2.81 21.14
N GLY A 393 -4.68 2.77 19.83
CA GLY A 393 -5.71 3.53 19.09
C GLY A 393 -5.39 5.01 18.88
N LYS A 394 -4.16 5.47 19.17
CA LYS A 394 -3.72 6.84 18.91
C LYS A 394 -2.78 6.87 17.71
N ILE A 395 -2.95 7.88 16.87
CA ILE A 395 -2.09 8.15 15.73
C ILE A 395 -1.19 9.35 16.02
N ASP A 396 0.11 9.17 15.83
CA ASP A 396 1.11 10.23 15.89
C ASP A 396 1.89 10.28 14.58
N THR A 397 2.12 11.50 14.08
CA THR A 397 2.94 11.68 12.87
C THR A 397 4.39 11.39 13.16
N LEU A 398 5.07 10.68 12.27
CA LEU A 398 6.52 10.58 12.30
C LEU A 398 7.14 11.95 12.02
N ALA A 399 8.12 12.33 12.85
CA ALA A 399 8.93 13.52 12.55
C ALA A 399 9.70 13.23 11.26
N SER A 400 9.39 13.97 10.19
CA SER A 400 10.16 13.82 8.95
C SER A 400 11.63 14.06 9.20
N PRO A 401 12.54 13.27 8.60
CA PRO A 401 13.91 13.70 8.45
C PRO A 401 13.86 15.10 7.83
N GLN A 402 14.46 16.07 8.50
CA GLN A 402 14.54 17.44 7.98
C GLN A 402 15.16 17.35 6.60
N ALA A 403 14.39 17.63 5.54
CA ALA A 403 14.97 17.91 4.24
C ALA A 403 15.97 19.05 4.46
N GLN A 404 17.25 18.77 4.33
CA GLN A 404 18.25 19.83 4.28
C GLN A 404 17.91 20.70 3.07
N PRO A 405 17.98 22.03 3.21
CA PRO A 405 17.57 22.99 2.21
C PRO A 405 18.35 22.88 0.91
#